data_ce4f64c142be5c069b6bb12aaace4ad7
#
_entry.id   ce4f64c142be5c069b6bb12aaace4ad7
#
_cell.length_a   1.000
_cell.length_b   1.000
_cell.length_c   1.000
_cell.angle_alpha   90.00
_cell.angle_beta   90.00
_cell.angle_gamma   90.00
#
_symmetry.space_group_name_H-M   'P 1'
#
loop_
_entity.id
_entity.type
_entity.pdbx_description
1 polymer ?
#
loop_
_entity_poly.entity_id
_entity_poly.type
_entity_poly.pdbx_seq_one_letter_code
_entity_poly.pdbx_strand_id
1 'polypeptide(L)'
;MVSAAEQLAANLNFSALAKAEELKKRIYFTIGALLVYRLGTYIPLPGIDPNAWDQIFQSQSGGILGMFNMFAGGGIHRMAIFALNIMPYISASIIIQLMTTVSPTLEQLKKEGEQGRKMINQYTRYLTVVLAAFQAYGIAIGLEGAQSVVAAPGLFFRISTVITLTGGTIFLMWLGEQITQRGIGNGTSLIIMSGIVAQLPSAIAGTLELGRQGALSTGLILIVVVVAVAVITFIVFMERAQRRLLIQYPKRQVGNRMFEGQSSHLPLKLNTSGVIPPIFASSLLLLPTTIANFTAGQGPGWLTIITTQLAHGQPLFLLLYVGLIVFFAFFYTAIVFNPTETADNLKKHGGFIPGIRPGERTAEYIDYVLSRITVIGAAYLAVVCLFPEILISYAAVPFYFGGTSLLIVVSVTMDTVAQVQGYLLAHQYEGLIKRSKLRGRRR
;
A
#
# COMPACT_ATOMS: atom_id res chain seq x y z
N MET A 1 -14.10 -2.10 -31.48
CA MET A 1 -13.81 -1.88 -30.05
C MET A 1 -12.38 -1.39 -29.94
N VAL A 2 -12.19 -0.11 -29.63
CA VAL A 2 -10.86 0.47 -29.41
C VAL A 2 -10.25 -0.23 -28.21
N SER A 3 -9.02 -0.72 -28.32
CA SER A 3 -8.37 -1.46 -27.23
C SER A 3 -8.23 -0.54 -26.01
N ALA A 4 -8.32 -1.11 -24.80
CA ALA A 4 -8.18 -0.33 -23.57
C ALA A 4 -6.82 0.39 -23.49
N ALA A 5 -5.81 -0.11 -24.18
CA ALA A 5 -4.49 0.52 -24.32
C ALA A 5 -4.54 1.76 -25.22
N GLU A 6 -5.28 1.74 -26.31
CA GLU A 6 -5.50 2.89 -27.20
C GLU A 6 -6.32 4.00 -26.53
N GLN A 7 -7.32 3.63 -25.71
CA GLN A 7 -8.04 4.60 -24.88
C GLN A 7 -7.15 5.22 -23.79
N LEU A 8 -6.24 4.45 -23.20
CA LEU A 8 -5.25 4.96 -22.24
C LEU A 8 -4.24 5.90 -22.92
N ALA A 9 -3.75 5.53 -24.10
CA ALA A 9 -2.81 6.35 -24.88
C ALA A 9 -3.47 7.62 -25.43
N ALA A 10 -4.72 7.53 -25.88
CA ALA A 10 -5.49 8.69 -26.35
C ALA A 10 -5.85 9.66 -25.23
N ASN A 11 -6.03 9.18 -23.98
CA ASN A 11 -6.38 10.03 -22.83
C ASN A 11 -5.13 10.62 -22.14
N LEU A 12 -3.94 10.09 -22.35
CA LEU A 12 -2.67 10.66 -21.92
C LEU A 12 -2.17 11.71 -22.96
N ASN A 13 -2.98 12.67 -23.28
CA ASN A 13 -2.53 13.83 -24.05
C ASN A 13 -1.57 14.65 -23.18
N PHE A 14 -0.26 14.44 -23.35
CA PHE A 14 0.79 15.22 -22.69
C PHE A 14 0.61 16.74 -22.91
N SER A 15 -0.01 17.14 -24.02
CA SER A 15 -0.39 18.52 -24.29
C SER A 15 -1.51 19.05 -23.37
N ALA A 16 -2.44 18.20 -22.94
CA ALA A 16 -3.47 18.54 -21.96
C ALA A 16 -2.89 18.65 -20.54
N LEU A 17 -1.95 17.77 -20.20
CA LEU A 17 -1.19 17.82 -18.96
C LEU A 17 -0.36 19.12 -18.88
N ALA A 18 0.19 19.57 -20.01
CA ALA A 18 0.95 20.81 -20.10
C ALA A 18 0.08 22.07 -19.84
N LYS A 19 -1.22 22.00 -20.07
CA LYS A 19 -2.17 23.13 -19.89
C LYS A 19 -2.83 23.18 -18.50
N ALA A 20 -2.79 22.09 -17.73
CA ALA A 20 -3.40 22.00 -16.40
C ALA A 20 -2.40 22.47 -15.32
N GLU A 21 -2.33 23.75 -15.03
CA GLU A 21 -1.37 24.33 -14.05
C GLU A 21 -1.55 23.76 -12.63
N GLU A 22 -2.78 23.55 -12.21
CA GLU A 22 -3.07 22.99 -10.87
C GLU A 22 -2.53 21.57 -10.74
N LEU A 23 -2.71 20.75 -11.77
CA LEU A 23 -2.21 19.38 -11.80
C LEU A 23 -0.67 19.35 -11.77
N LYS A 24 0.00 20.25 -12.50
CA LYS A 24 1.45 20.40 -12.45
C LYS A 24 1.96 20.73 -11.05
N LYS A 25 1.32 21.70 -10.37
CA LYS A 25 1.69 22.06 -8.99
C LYS A 25 1.59 20.86 -8.06
N ARG A 26 0.53 20.05 -8.18
CA ARG A 26 0.34 18.82 -7.39
C ARG A 26 1.41 17.77 -7.71
N ILE A 27 1.77 17.56 -8.99
CA ILE A 27 2.84 16.63 -9.40
C ILE A 27 4.19 17.10 -8.84
N TYR A 28 4.56 18.36 -9.03
CA TYR A 28 5.82 18.89 -8.51
C TYR A 28 5.91 18.83 -6.99
N PHE A 29 4.80 19.08 -6.29
CA PHE A 29 4.76 18.92 -4.85
C PHE A 29 5.00 17.46 -4.44
N THR A 30 4.36 16.49 -5.11
CA THR A 30 4.55 15.07 -4.83
C THR A 30 5.99 14.64 -5.08
N ILE A 31 6.59 15.03 -6.21
CA ILE A 31 7.98 14.72 -6.53
C ILE A 31 8.93 15.36 -5.50
N GLY A 32 8.71 16.62 -5.14
CA GLY A 32 9.50 17.32 -4.13
C GLY A 32 9.43 16.66 -2.76
N ALA A 33 8.25 16.22 -2.33
CA ALA A 33 8.07 15.49 -1.08
C ALA A 33 8.78 14.12 -1.10
N LEU A 34 8.73 13.39 -2.22
CA LEU A 34 9.45 12.12 -2.36
C LEU A 34 10.98 12.31 -2.39
N LEU A 35 11.47 13.43 -2.93
CA LEU A 35 12.89 13.80 -2.85
C LEU A 35 13.31 14.06 -1.40
N VAL A 36 12.51 14.77 -0.62
CA VAL A 36 12.77 15.01 0.82
C VAL A 36 12.81 13.67 1.58
N TYR A 37 11.85 12.78 1.32
CA TYR A 37 11.88 11.42 1.87
C TYR A 37 13.17 10.71 1.53
N ARG A 38 13.58 10.75 0.27
CA ARG A 38 14.78 10.07 -0.19
C ARG A 38 16.06 10.61 0.45
N LEU A 39 16.18 11.93 0.59
CA LEU A 39 17.30 12.56 1.30
C LEU A 39 17.41 12.06 2.75
N GLY A 40 16.30 11.98 3.47
CA GLY A 40 16.30 11.49 4.85
C GLY A 40 16.70 10.01 5.00
N THR A 41 16.55 9.19 3.97
CA THR A 41 17.05 7.80 4.00
C THR A 41 18.57 7.67 3.91
N TYR A 42 19.29 8.76 3.68
CA TYR A 42 20.76 8.82 3.65
C TYR A 42 21.36 9.47 4.90
N ILE A 43 20.58 10.08 5.77
CA ILE A 43 21.05 10.69 7.01
C ILE A 43 21.18 9.60 8.07
N PRO A 44 22.41 9.22 8.49
CA PRO A 44 22.60 8.14 9.44
C PRO A 44 22.17 8.59 10.86
N LEU A 45 21.83 7.61 11.70
CA LEU A 45 21.57 7.83 13.13
C LEU A 45 22.86 8.26 13.85
N PRO A 46 22.78 9.25 14.75
CA PRO A 46 23.96 9.68 15.51
C PRO A 46 24.42 8.57 16.48
N GLY A 47 25.74 8.39 16.58
CA GLY A 47 26.36 7.44 17.50
C GLY A 47 26.52 6.01 16.99
N ILE A 48 26.29 5.77 15.70
CA ILE A 48 26.47 4.45 15.05
C ILE A 48 27.66 4.51 14.10
N ASP A 49 28.45 3.44 14.09
CA ASP A 49 29.47 3.21 13.05
C ASP A 49 28.81 2.56 11.81
N PRO A 50 28.74 3.27 10.66
CA PRO A 50 28.09 2.74 9.48
C PRO A 50 28.77 1.48 8.92
N ASN A 51 30.12 1.36 9.05
CA ASN A 51 30.87 0.24 8.50
C ASN A 51 30.65 -1.05 9.31
N ALA A 52 30.63 -0.93 10.64
CA ALA A 52 30.35 -2.06 11.52
C ALA A 52 28.91 -2.57 11.32
N TRP A 53 27.96 -1.64 11.17
CA TRP A 53 26.58 -2.01 10.89
C TRP A 53 26.38 -2.68 9.54
N ASP A 54 27.06 -2.20 8.48
CA ASP A 54 26.97 -2.78 7.14
C ASP A 54 27.42 -4.24 7.10
N GLN A 55 28.48 -4.60 7.81
CA GLN A 55 28.96 -5.99 7.93
C GLN A 55 27.92 -6.91 8.59
N ILE A 56 27.28 -6.43 9.67
CA ILE A 56 26.22 -7.19 10.35
C ILE A 56 24.98 -7.32 9.45
N PHE A 57 24.60 -6.25 8.79
CA PHE A 57 23.46 -6.25 7.90
C PHE A 57 23.66 -7.23 6.73
N GLN A 58 24.84 -7.25 6.10
CA GLN A 58 25.13 -8.18 5.00
C GLN A 58 25.04 -9.64 5.42
N SER A 59 25.45 -9.98 6.64
CA SER A 59 25.34 -11.37 7.18
C SER A 59 23.89 -11.80 7.43
N GLN A 60 22.96 -10.85 7.65
CA GLN A 60 21.56 -11.11 7.97
C GLN A 60 20.57 -10.65 6.88
N SER A 61 21.06 -10.16 5.75
CA SER A 61 20.25 -9.56 4.69
C SER A 61 19.28 -10.53 4.01
N GLY A 62 19.53 -11.83 4.07
CA GLY A 62 18.65 -12.85 3.49
C GLY A 62 17.36 -13.15 4.26
N GLY A 63 17.12 -12.46 5.40
CA GLY A 63 15.97 -12.71 6.27
C GLY A 63 14.93 -11.59 6.26
N ILE A 64 14.15 -11.54 7.34
CA ILE A 64 13.11 -10.55 7.60
C ILE A 64 13.66 -9.12 7.55
N LEU A 65 14.92 -8.93 7.99
CA LEU A 65 15.61 -7.62 7.97
C LEU A 65 15.76 -7.07 6.53
N GLY A 66 15.99 -7.96 5.55
CA GLY A 66 16.05 -7.58 4.13
C GLY A 66 14.71 -7.10 3.59
N MET A 67 13.60 -7.76 3.96
CA MET A 67 12.25 -7.30 3.61
C MET A 67 11.96 -5.90 4.18
N PHE A 68 12.27 -5.69 5.45
CA PHE A 68 12.12 -4.36 6.07
C PHE A 68 12.93 -3.30 5.35
N ASN A 69 14.17 -3.61 5.04
CA ASN A 69 15.05 -2.69 4.34
C ASN A 69 14.48 -2.28 2.98
N MET A 70 13.80 -3.22 2.30
CA MET A 70 13.16 -2.94 1.02
C MET A 70 12.00 -1.94 1.18
N PHE A 71 11.14 -2.13 2.18
CA PHE A 71 10.06 -1.19 2.47
C PHE A 71 10.61 0.16 2.98
N ALA A 72 11.71 0.15 3.73
CA ALA A 72 12.37 1.36 4.23
C ALA A 72 13.24 2.07 3.17
N GLY A 73 13.27 1.58 1.92
CA GLY A 73 14.04 2.21 0.85
C GLY A 73 15.55 2.22 1.06
N GLY A 74 16.09 1.20 1.77
CA GLY A 74 17.50 1.12 2.15
C GLY A 74 17.84 1.88 3.44
N GLY A 75 16.83 2.41 4.14
CA GLY A 75 17.02 3.17 5.37
C GLY A 75 17.56 2.32 6.52
N ILE A 76 17.21 1.03 6.58
CA ILE A 76 17.73 0.11 7.61
C ILE A 76 19.18 -0.27 7.32
N HIS A 77 19.52 -0.55 6.08
CA HIS A 77 20.89 -0.85 5.68
C HIS A 77 21.87 0.27 6.07
N ARG A 78 21.45 1.53 5.98
CA ARG A 78 22.23 2.69 6.35
C ARG A 78 21.99 3.15 7.78
N MET A 79 21.09 2.49 8.50
CA MET A 79 20.59 2.91 9.82
C MET A 79 20.27 4.41 9.84
N ALA A 80 19.42 4.82 8.89
CA ALA A 80 19.03 6.21 8.69
C ALA A 80 17.95 6.64 9.70
N ILE A 81 17.74 7.95 9.81
CA ILE A 81 16.67 8.54 10.64
C ILE A 81 15.27 8.04 10.26
N PHE A 82 15.07 7.57 9.02
CA PHE A 82 13.84 6.97 8.52
C PHE A 82 13.87 5.43 8.49
N ALA A 83 14.71 4.79 9.31
CA ALA A 83 14.82 3.33 9.32
C ALA A 83 13.49 2.63 9.65
N LEU A 84 12.67 3.17 10.55
CA LEU A 84 11.32 2.66 10.83
C LEU A 84 10.32 2.91 9.70
N ASN A 85 10.64 3.83 8.78
CA ASN A 85 9.75 4.25 7.71
C ASN A 85 8.34 4.62 8.25
N ILE A 86 7.30 4.30 7.50
CA ILE A 86 5.89 4.55 7.85
C ILE A 86 5.23 3.31 8.51
N MET A 87 6.00 2.24 8.78
CA MET A 87 5.49 0.98 9.32
C MET A 87 4.72 1.12 10.64
N PRO A 88 5.19 1.90 11.65
CA PRO A 88 4.44 2.09 12.89
C PRO A 88 3.06 2.72 12.66
N TYR A 89 2.96 3.62 11.68
CA TYR A 89 1.68 4.25 11.30
C TYR A 89 0.73 3.24 10.65
N ILE A 90 1.22 2.34 9.80
CA ILE A 90 0.42 1.30 9.20
C ILE A 90 -0.12 0.37 10.29
N SER A 91 0.73 -0.09 11.20
CA SER A 91 0.33 -0.93 12.32
C SER A 91 -0.72 -0.25 13.22
N ALA A 92 -0.52 1.03 13.55
CA ALA A 92 -1.48 1.81 14.31
C ALA A 92 -2.82 1.95 13.59
N SER A 93 -2.79 2.20 12.28
CA SER A 93 -3.99 2.32 11.45
C SER A 93 -4.78 1.01 11.43
N ILE A 94 -4.10 -0.14 11.32
CA ILE A 94 -4.73 -1.47 11.40
C ILE A 94 -5.42 -1.66 12.74
N ILE A 95 -4.70 -1.42 13.84
CA ILE A 95 -5.21 -1.61 15.20
C ILE A 95 -6.46 -0.74 15.41
N ILE A 96 -6.41 0.54 15.03
CA ILE A 96 -7.55 1.44 15.16
C ILE A 96 -8.72 1.00 14.28
N GLN A 97 -8.47 0.57 13.04
CA GLN A 97 -9.53 0.05 12.15
C GLN A 97 -10.20 -1.22 12.72
N LEU A 98 -9.41 -2.15 13.28
CA LEU A 98 -9.94 -3.31 13.99
C LEU A 98 -10.76 -2.89 15.21
N MET A 99 -10.25 -1.92 15.98
CA MET A 99 -10.96 -1.41 17.16
C MET A 99 -12.28 -0.69 16.80
N THR A 100 -12.40 -0.08 15.61
CA THR A 100 -13.68 0.52 15.17
C THR A 100 -14.78 -0.50 14.92
N THR A 101 -14.42 -1.77 14.67
CA THR A 101 -15.40 -2.86 14.53
C THR A 101 -15.78 -3.53 15.85
N VAL A 102 -14.88 -3.47 16.85
CA VAL A 102 -15.07 -4.13 18.14
C VAL A 102 -15.66 -3.18 19.19
N SER A 103 -15.27 -1.90 19.17
CA SER A 103 -15.68 -0.90 20.15
C SER A 103 -16.91 -0.11 19.67
N PRO A 104 -18.06 -0.17 20.39
CA PRO A 104 -19.26 0.59 20.03
C PRO A 104 -19.02 2.11 19.96
N THR A 105 -18.14 2.63 20.83
CA THR A 105 -17.80 4.06 20.88
C THR A 105 -17.09 4.52 19.60
N LEU A 106 -16.13 3.74 19.10
CA LEU A 106 -15.42 4.06 17.86
C LEU A 106 -16.29 3.83 16.62
N GLU A 107 -17.22 2.88 16.68
CA GLU A 107 -18.22 2.68 15.62
C GLU A 107 -19.16 3.89 15.52
N GLN A 108 -19.60 4.45 16.65
CA GLN A 108 -20.42 5.67 16.67
C GLN A 108 -19.65 6.85 16.07
N LEU A 109 -18.38 7.05 16.47
CA LEU A 109 -17.53 8.08 15.88
C LEU A 109 -17.40 7.91 14.36
N LYS A 110 -17.28 6.69 13.85
CA LYS A 110 -17.26 6.44 12.40
C LYS A 110 -18.54 6.88 11.71
N LYS A 111 -19.70 6.76 12.36
CA LYS A 111 -21.02 7.17 11.86
C LYS A 111 -21.24 8.69 11.90
N GLU A 112 -20.50 9.43 12.73
CA GLU A 112 -20.57 10.91 12.83
C GLU A 112 -20.00 11.65 11.60
N GLY A 113 -19.47 10.93 10.60
CA GLY A 113 -18.99 11.49 9.36
C GLY A 113 -17.59 12.14 9.47
N GLU A 114 -17.40 13.37 8.99
CA GLU A 114 -16.06 13.99 8.92
C GLU A 114 -15.43 14.30 10.29
N GLN A 115 -16.25 14.69 11.28
CA GLN A 115 -15.73 14.97 12.62
C GLN A 115 -15.23 13.70 13.29
N GLY A 116 -15.97 12.63 13.23
CA GLY A 116 -15.56 11.33 13.75
C GLY A 116 -14.32 10.77 13.07
N ARG A 117 -14.21 10.92 11.74
CA ARG A 117 -12.98 10.54 11.00
C ARG A 117 -11.75 11.31 11.45
N LYS A 118 -11.88 12.61 11.74
CA LYS A 118 -10.77 13.41 12.28
C LYS A 118 -10.31 12.88 13.64
N MET A 119 -11.24 12.52 14.53
CA MET A 119 -10.92 11.94 15.83
C MET A 119 -10.24 10.58 15.70
N ILE A 120 -10.74 9.70 14.83
CA ILE A 120 -10.12 8.39 14.55
C ILE A 120 -8.70 8.55 14.02
N ASN A 121 -8.48 9.49 13.09
CA ASN A 121 -7.13 9.79 12.59
C ASN A 121 -6.21 10.32 13.70
N GLN A 122 -6.72 11.11 14.63
CA GLN A 122 -5.95 11.62 15.76
C GLN A 122 -5.54 10.49 16.72
N TYR A 123 -6.44 9.55 17.01
CA TYR A 123 -6.09 8.34 17.79
C TYR A 123 -5.04 7.49 17.09
N THR A 124 -5.15 7.35 15.76
CA THR A 124 -4.13 6.66 14.95
C THR A 124 -2.76 7.32 15.09
N ARG A 125 -2.69 8.65 15.06
CA ARG A 125 -1.42 9.39 15.24
C ARG A 125 -0.82 9.17 16.63
N TYR A 126 -1.63 9.23 17.69
CA TYR A 126 -1.15 8.97 19.05
C TYR A 126 -0.61 7.55 19.21
N LEU A 127 -1.36 6.56 18.69
CA LEU A 127 -0.92 5.17 18.73
C LEU A 127 0.36 4.96 17.91
N THR A 128 0.50 5.67 16.79
CA THR A 128 1.73 5.65 15.96
C THR A 128 2.94 6.10 16.76
N VAL A 129 2.82 7.18 17.53
CA VAL A 129 3.92 7.70 18.38
C VAL A 129 4.34 6.66 19.41
N VAL A 130 3.36 6.04 20.08
CA VAL A 130 3.64 5.00 21.09
C VAL A 130 4.32 3.80 20.47
N LEU A 131 3.80 3.28 19.35
CA LEU A 131 4.38 2.13 18.66
C LEU A 131 5.78 2.44 18.10
N ALA A 132 5.96 3.63 17.52
CA ALA A 132 7.26 4.06 17.00
C ALA A 132 8.30 4.17 18.12
N ALA A 133 7.95 4.75 19.27
CA ALA A 133 8.83 4.86 20.42
C ALA A 133 9.21 3.46 20.97
N PHE A 134 8.22 2.57 21.05
CA PHE A 134 8.46 1.19 21.49
C PHE A 134 9.39 0.45 20.52
N GLN A 135 9.14 0.51 19.22
CA GLN A 135 9.98 -0.14 18.20
C GLN A 135 11.38 0.49 18.15
N ALA A 136 11.50 1.82 18.26
CA ALA A 136 12.78 2.52 18.31
C ALA A 136 13.62 2.12 19.51
N TYR A 137 12.99 1.92 20.68
CA TYR A 137 13.66 1.45 21.88
C TYR A 137 14.20 0.02 21.68
N GLY A 138 13.42 -0.86 21.03
CA GLY A 138 13.90 -2.19 20.70
C GLY A 138 15.09 -2.22 19.75
N ILE A 139 15.05 -1.37 18.73
CA ILE A 139 16.20 -1.20 17.83
C ILE A 139 17.41 -0.71 18.60
N ALA A 140 17.26 0.25 19.52
CA ALA A 140 18.37 0.78 20.31
C ALA A 140 19.04 -0.32 21.16
N ILE A 141 18.25 -1.18 21.83
CA ILE A 141 18.78 -2.33 22.59
C ILE A 141 19.46 -3.34 21.67
N GLY A 142 18.84 -3.65 20.53
CA GLY A 142 19.42 -4.58 19.55
C GLY A 142 20.77 -4.10 19.02
N LEU A 143 20.90 -2.79 18.76
CA LEU A 143 22.16 -2.18 18.32
C LEU A 143 23.25 -2.18 19.40
N GLU A 144 22.88 -1.94 20.67
CA GLU A 144 23.84 -2.04 21.78
C GLU A 144 24.33 -3.47 22.03
N GLY A 145 23.48 -4.47 21.76
CA GLY A 145 23.86 -5.89 21.84
C GLY A 145 24.81 -6.33 20.72
N ALA A 146 24.86 -5.59 19.63
CA ALA A 146 25.77 -5.84 18.52
C ALA A 146 27.14 -5.22 18.80
N GLN A 147 28.17 -6.10 18.89
CA GLN A 147 29.53 -5.66 19.21
C GLN A 147 30.04 -4.61 18.19
N SER A 148 30.63 -3.54 18.68
CA SER A 148 31.31 -2.46 17.93
C SER A 148 30.43 -1.58 17.01
N VAL A 149 29.12 -1.68 17.03
CA VAL A 149 28.22 -0.83 16.20
C VAL A 149 27.98 0.53 16.84
N VAL A 150 27.89 0.58 18.17
CA VAL A 150 27.59 1.80 18.92
C VAL A 150 28.87 2.37 19.52
N ALA A 151 29.18 3.63 19.20
CA ALA A 151 30.40 4.29 19.65
C ALA A 151 30.41 4.49 21.20
N ALA A 152 29.27 4.79 21.79
CA ALA A 152 29.12 4.99 23.25
C ALA A 152 27.79 4.37 23.71
N PRO A 153 27.76 3.08 24.09
CA PRO A 153 26.55 2.46 24.61
C PRO A 153 26.12 3.08 25.92
N GLY A 154 24.82 3.25 26.15
CA GLY A 154 24.28 3.80 27.38
C GLY A 154 22.94 4.52 27.21
N LEU A 155 22.42 5.03 28.32
CA LEU A 155 21.10 5.67 28.38
C LEU A 155 20.95 6.82 27.36
N PHE A 156 22.02 7.58 27.15
CA PHE A 156 22.03 8.71 26.21
C PHE A 156 21.81 8.24 24.77
N PHE A 157 22.49 7.17 24.34
CA PHE A 157 22.30 6.60 23.02
C PHE A 157 20.87 6.09 22.81
N ARG A 158 20.31 5.37 23.82
CA ARG A 158 18.92 4.87 23.75
C ARG A 158 17.92 6.00 23.59
N ILE A 159 18.01 7.04 24.42
CA ILE A 159 17.10 8.20 24.35
C ILE A 159 17.25 8.92 23.01
N SER A 160 18.48 9.18 22.58
CA SER A 160 18.77 9.84 21.30
C SER A 160 18.18 9.04 20.11
N THR A 161 18.38 7.73 20.09
CA THR A 161 17.83 6.83 19.05
C THR A 161 16.31 6.82 19.05
N VAL A 162 15.68 6.72 20.23
CA VAL A 162 14.21 6.73 20.33
C VAL A 162 13.63 8.06 19.82
N ILE A 163 14.20 9.18 20.23
CA ILE A 163 13.74 10.51 19.80
C ILE A 163 13.91 10.66 18.29
N THR A 164 15.06 10.27 17.75
CA THR A 164 15.37 10.43 16.32
C THR A 164 14.49 9.56 15.44
N LEU A 165 14.35 8.28 15.74
CA LEU A 165 13.52 7.36 14.95
C LEU A 165 12.03 7.66 15.06
N THR A 166 11.55 8.01 16.26
CA THR A 166 10.14 8.41 16.45
C THR A 166 9.86 9.72 15.73
N GLY A 167 10.76 10.70 15.84
CA GLY A 167 10.67 11.97 15.11
C GLY A 167 10.65 11.76 13.59
N GLY A 168 11.51 10.86 13.08
CA GLY A 168 11.52 10.46 11.66
C GLY A 168 10.20 9.86 11.21
N THR A 169 9.62 8.96 11.99
CA THR A 169 8.31 8.36 11.69
C THR A 169 7.18 9.38 11.69
N ILE A 170 7.15 10.28 12.69
CA ILE A 170 6.15 11.36 12.75
C ILE A 170 6.28 12.29 11.55
N PHE A 171 7.51 12.64 11.17
CA PHE A 171 7.75 13.46 9.98
C PHE A 171 7.25 12.77 8.71
N LEU A 172 7.51 11.47 8.52
CA LEU A 172 7.04 10.72 7.37
C LEU A 172 5.52 10.58 7.34
N MET A 173 4.89 10.38 8.49
CA MET A 173 3.44 10.37 8.62
C MET A 173 2.85 11.72 8.17
N TRP A 174 3.39 12.84 8.67
CA TRP A 174 2.99 14.17 8.26
C TRP A 174 3.23 14.41 6.76
N LEU A 175 4.38 13.99 6.24
CA LEU A 175 4.72 14.12 4.82
C LEU A 175 3.72 13.33 3.95
N GLY A 176 3.36 12.11 4.33
CA GLY A 176 2.35 11.29 3.65
C GLY A 176 0.97 11.96 3.64
N GLU A 177 0.57 12.57 4.74
CA GLU A 177 -0.67 13.35 4.80
C GLU A 177 -0.64 14.58 3.89
N GLN A 178 0.49 15.32 3.86
CA GLN A 178 0.65 16.46 2.95
C GLN A 178 0.59 16.04 1.47
N ILE A 179 1.21 14.92 1.09
CA ILE A 179 1.12 14.38 -0.27
C ILE A 179 -0.33 14.04 -0.60
N THR A 180 -1.06 13.41 0.30
CA THR A 180 -2.47 13.03 0.08
C THR A 180 -3.37 14.25 -0.07
N GLN A 181 -3.13 15.33 0.68
CA GLN A 181 -3.96 16.54 0.65
C GLN A 181 -3.62 17.48 -0.50
N ARG A 182 -2.34 17.71 -0.77
CA ARG A 182 -1.83 18.73 -1.70
C ARG A 182 -1.21 18.16 -2.96
N GLY A 183 -0.86 16.87 -2.95
CA GLY A 183 -0.26 16.16 -4.06
C GLY A 183 -1.26 15.34 -4.87
N ILE A 184 -0.78 14.25 -5.44
CA ILE A 184 -1.53 13.25 -6.19
C ILE A 184 -1.25 11.88 -5.57
N GLY A 185 -2.26 11.05 -5.49
CA GLY A 185 -2.16 9.70 -4.93
C GLY A 185 -2.30 9.65 -3.41
N ASN A 186 -2.22 8.43 -2.89
CA ASN A 186 -2.15 8.19 -1.45
C ASN A 186 -0.70 8.36 -1.00
N GLY A 187 -0.40 9.38 -0.18
CA GLY A 187 0.96 9.71 0.22
C GLY A 187 1.70 8.59 0.94
N THR A 188 1.01 7.84 1.81
CA THR A 188 1.61 6.69 2.51
C THR A 188 2.04 5.60 1.53
N SER A 189 1.17 5.25 0.59
CA SER A 189 1.45 4.25 -0.45
C SER A 189 2.57 4.70 -1.38
N LEU A 190 2.63 5.99 -1.73
CA LEU A 190 3.69 6.56 -2.56
C LEU A 190 5.05 6.56 -1.87
N ILE A 191 5.12 6.81 -0.57
CA ILE A 191 6.36 6.71 0.21
C ILE A 191 6.88 5.28 0.19
N ILE A 192 6.02 4.28 0.43
CA ILE A 192 6.39 2.86 0.38
C ILE A 192 6.87 2.48 -1.03
N MET A 193 6.11 2.84 -2.05
CA MET A 193 6.46 2.59 -3.45
C MET A 193 7.82 3.22 -3.81
N SER A 194 8.05 4.47 -3.40
CA SER A 194 9.33 5.17 -3.63
C SER A 194 10.49 4.45 -2.98
N GLY A 195 10.30 3.90 -1.77
CA GLY A 195 11.30 3.07 -1.10
C GLY A 195 11.66 1.82 -1.92
N ILE A 196 10.65 1.11 -2.41
CA ILE A 196 10.83 -0.11 -3.22
C ILE A 196 11.52 0.22 -4.55
N VAL A 197 11.01 1.21 -5.28
CA VAL A 197 11.54 1.60 -6.59
C VAL A 197 12.99 2.08 -6.49
N ALA A 198 13.37 2.72 -5.41
CA ALA A 198 14.73 3.21 -5.19
C ALA A 198 15.78 2.09 -5.05
N GLN A 199 15.37 0.87 -4.72
CA GLN A 199 16.27 -0.30 -4.64
C GLN A 199 16.33 -1.12 -5.95
N LEU A 200 15.43 -0.85 -6.90
CA LEU A 200 15.39 -1.50 -8.21
C LEU A 200 16.75 -1.49 -8.94
N PRO A 201 17.41 -0.32 -9.09
CA PRO A 201 18.67 -0.26 -9.82
C PRO A 201 19.79 -1.12 -9.20
N SER A 202 19.90 -1.12 -7.86
CA SER A 202 20.90 -1.91 -7.15
C SER A 202 20.61 -3.42 -7.24
N ALA A 203 19.34 -3.82 -7.20
CA ALA A 203 18.95 -5.22 -7.36
C ALA A 203 19.24 -5.74 -8.79
N ILE A 204 18.95 -4.93 -9.80
CA ILE A 204 19.27 -5.26 -11.20
C ILE A 204 20.80 -5.36 -11.39
N ALA A 205 21.57 -4.40 -10.88
CA ALA A 205 23.02 -4.41 -10.95
C ALA A 205 23.62 -5.64 -10.26
N GLY A 206 23.13 -6.00 -9.07
CA GLY A 206 23.56 -7.20 -8.34
C GLY A 206 23.26 -8.50 -9.11
N THR A 207 22.09 -8.59 -9.73
CA THR A 207 21.72 -9.76 -10.54
C THR A 207 22.60 -9.92 -11.77
N LEU A 208 22.91 -8.81 -12.44
CA LEU A 208 23.81 -8.81 -13.60
C LEU A 208 25.27 -9.15 -13.22
N GLU A 209 25.72 -8.69 -12.04
CA GLU A 209 27.05 -9.01 -11.53
C GLU A 209 27.18 -10.51 -11.19
N LEU A 210 26.19 -11.12 -10.57
CA LEU A 210 26.13 -12.57 -10.33
C LEU A 210 26.12 -13.37 -11.64
N GLY A 211 25.47 -12.84 -12.67
CA GLY A 211 25.54 -13.43 -14.02
C GLY A 211 26.93 -13.33 -14.63
N ARG A 212 27.64 -12.20 -14.41
CA ARG A 212 29.02 -12.00 -14.89
C ARG A 212 30.03 -12.91 -14.18
N GLN A 213 29.81 -13.15 -12.90
CA GLN A 213 30.65 -14.05 -12.09
C GLN A 213 30.36 -15.54 -12.35
N GLY A 214 29.39 -15.87 -13.22
CA GLY A 214 29.02 -17.25 -13.55
C GLY A 214 28.22 -17.99 -12.47
N ALA A 215 27.82 -17.28 -11.39
CA ALA A 215 26.99 -17.85 -10.34
C ALA A 215 25.53 -18.09 -10.83
N LEU A 216 25.08 -17.29 -11.81
CA LEU A 216 23.79 -17.45 -12.47
C LEU A 216 23.99 -17.64 -13.97
N SER A 217 23.33 -18.65 -14.56
CA SER A 217 23.35 -18.83 -16.01
C SER A 217 22.58 -17.68 -16.70
N THR A 218 23.07 -17.25 -17.86
CA THR A 218 22.39 -16.21 -18.67
C THR A 218 20.93 -16.60 -19.00
N GLY A 219 20.68 -17.91 -19.22
CA GLY A 219 19.34 -18.42 -19.43
C GLY A 219 18.41 -18.20 -18.26
N LEU A 220 18.91 -18.37 -17.03
CA LEU A 220 18.12 -18.17 -15.80
C LEU A 220 17.78 -16.69 -15.61
N ILE A 221 18.70 -15.77 -15.90
CA ILE A 221 18.43 -14.32 -15.85
C ILE A 221 17.33 -13.95 -16.84
N LEU A 222 17.36 -14.48 -18.04
CA LEU A 222 16.33 -14.24 -19.06
C LEU A 222 14.96 -14.77 -18.60
N ILE A 223 14.93 -15.97 -18.01
CA ILE A 223 13.69 -16.55 -17.45
C ILE A 223 13.14 -15.65 -16.35
N VAL A 224 13.97 -15.14 -15.45
CA VAL A 224 13.56 -14.24 -14.36
C VAL A 224 12.94 -12.96 -14.91
N VAL A 225 13.53 -12.35 -15.94
CA VAL A 225 12.95 -11.16 -16.58
C VAL A 225 11.61 -11.46 -17.23
N VAL A 226 11.49 -12.57 -17.96
CA VAL A 226 10.22 -12.99 -18.59
C VAL A 226 9.14 -13.23 -17.52
N VAL A 227 9.49 -13.91 -16.45
CA VAL A 227 8.57 -14.16 -15.32
C VAL A 227 8.16 -12.84 -14.66
N ALA A 228 9.07 -11.91 -14.42
CA ALA A 228 8.73 -10.60 -13.85
C ALA A 228 7.74 -9.83 -14.73
N VAL A 229 7.95 -9.80 -16.05
CA VAL A 229 7.03 -9.16 -17.00
C VAL A 229 5.67 -9.88 -17.01
N ALA A 230 5.65 -11.21 -16.97
CA ALA A 230 4.42 -11.99 -16.90
C ALA A 230 3.61 -11.70 -15.62
N VAL A 231 4.29 -11.64 -14.47
CA VAL A 231 3.68 -11.31 -13.17
C VAL A 231 3.13 -9.89 -13.17
N ILE A 232 3.88 -8.91 -13.66
CA ILE A 232 3.41 -7.51 -13.78
C ILE A 232 2.16 -7.45 -14.65
N THR A 233 2.17 -8.12 -15.82
CA THR A 233 1.02 -8.17 -16.75
C THR A 233 -0.20 -8.81 -16.08
N PHE A 234 0.01 -9.88 -15.33
CA PHE A 234 -1.04 -10.56 -14.58
C PHE A 234 -1.64 -9.66 -13.49
N ILE A 235 -0.78 -8.95 -12.72
CA ILE A 235 -1.22 -7.98 -11.72
C ILE A 235 -2.07 -6.88 -12.36
N VAL A 236 -1.58 -6.27 -13.44
CA VAL A 236 -2.32 -5.20 -14.16
C VAL A 236 -3.68 -5.71 -14.67
N PHE A 237 -3.72 -6.93 -15.18
CA PHE A 237 -4.97 -7.56 -15.65
C PHE A 237 -5.97 -7.73 -14.49
N MET A 238 -5.54 -8.29 -13.36
CA MET A 238 -6.38 -8.56 -12.20
C MET A 238 -6.86 -7.27 -11.51
N GLU A 239 -5.99 -6.26 -11.37
CA GLU A 239 -6.34 -4.97 -10.77
C GLU A 239 -7.33 -4.15 -11.62
N ARG A 240 -7.32 -4.36 -12.95
CA ARG A 240 -8.28 -3.72 -13.86
C ARG A 240 -9.57 -4.51 -14.01
N ALA A 241 -9.57 -5.76 -13.63
CA ALA A 241 -10.73 -6.64 -13.75
C ALA A 241 -11.85 -6.18 -12.81
N GLN A 242 -13.05 -6.01 -13.36
CA GLN A 242 -14.22 -5.56 -12.63
C GLN A 242 -15.47 -6.29 -13.10
N ARG A 243 -16.35 -6.63 -12.17
CA ARG A 243 -17.69 -7.11 -12.49
C ARG A 243 -18.62 -5.91 -12.56
N ARG A 244 -19.31 -5.76 -13.70
CA ARG A 244 -20.27 -4.68 -13.92
C ARG A 244 -21.67 -5.20 -13.66
N LEU A 245 -22.34 -4.68 -12.61
CA LEU A 245 -23.73 -4.94 -12.34
C LEU A 245 -24.60 -3.95 -13.10
N LEU A 246 -25.57 -4.45 -13.88
CA LEU A 246 -26.48 -3.60 -14.63
C LEU A 246 -27.47 -2.92 -13.68
N ILE A 247 -27.56 -1.60 -13.75
CA ILE A 247 -28.53 -0.77 -13.03
C ILE A 247 -29.42 -0.10 -14.08
N GLN A 248 -30.73 -0.20 -13.89
CA GLN A 248 -31.71 0.48 -14.73
C GLN A 248 -32.38 1.60 -13.94
N TYR A 249 -32.55 2.73 -14.60
CA TYR A 249 -33.33 3.86 -14.07
C TYR A 249 -34.66 3.92 -14.82
N PRO A 250 -35.79 4.06 -14.11
CA PRO A 250 -37.10 4.15 -14.73
C PRO A 250 -37.20 5.37 -15.65
N LYS A 251 -38.02 5.24 -16.69
CA LYS A 251 -38.33 6.37 -17.56
C LYS A 251 -39.01 7.47 -16.72
N ARG A 252 -38.53 8.69 -16.81
CA ARG A 252 -39.14 9.85 -16.14
C ARG A 252 -39.84 10.73 -17.18
N GLN A 253 -41.09 11.02 -16.91
CA GLN A 253 -41.85 12.01 -17.66
C GLN A 253 -41.73 13.36 -16.92
N VAL A 254 -41.14 14.36 -17.58
CA VAL A 254 -41.07 15.73 -17.07
C VAL A 254 -41.84 16.61 -18.05
N GLY A 255 -43.08 16.99 -17.68
CA GLY A 255 -44.01 17.64 -18.55
C GLY A 255 -44.43 16.77 -19.74
N ASN A 256 -44.35 17.31 -20.96
CA ASN A 256 -44.72 16.60 -22.20
C ASN A 256 -43.56 15.82 -22.86
N ARG A 257 -42.38 15.75 -22.20
CA ARG A 257 -41.20 15.04 -22.71
C ARG A 257 -40.93 13.78 -21.89
N MET A 258 -40.92 12.63 -22.58
CA MET A 258 -40.43 11.37 -22.03
C MET A 258 -38.91 11.32 -22.13
N PHE A 259 -38.22 11.22 -21.01
CA PHE A 259 -36.80 10.87 -20.96
C PHE A 259 -36.68 9.36 -20.94
N GLU A 260 -35.96 8.81 -21.91
CA GLU A 260 -35.66 7.39 -21.97
C GLU A 260 -34.87 6.93 -20.73
N GLY A 261 -35.26 5.79 -20.13
CA GLY A 261 -34.55 5.22 -19.00
C GLY A 261 -33.10 4.93 -19.36
N GLN A 262 -32.19 5.52 -18.62
CA GLN A 262 -30.75 5.27 -18.80
C GLN A 262 -30.36 3.97 -18.07
N SER A 263 -29.63 3.10 -18.74
CA SER A 263 -28.95 1.97 -18.12
C SER A 263 -27.53 2.38 -17.73
N SER A 264 -27.17 2.16 -16.49
CA SER A 264 -25.83 2.38 -15.96
C SER A 264 -25.26 1.06 -15.41
N HIS A 265 -24.00 1.03 -15.09
CA HIS A 265 -23.34 -0.14 -14.53
C HIS A 265 -22.64 0.24 -13.23
N LEU A 266 -22.86 -0.57 -12.18
CA LEU A 266 -22.07 -0.48 -10.93
C LEU A 266 -20.81 -1.34 -11.11
N PRO A 267 -19.62 -0.73 -11.20
CA PRO A 267 -18.38 -1.50 -11.31
C PRO A 267 -17.95 -1.98 -9.92
N LEU A 268 -17.82 -3.30 -9.75
CA LEU A 268 -17.21 -3.94 -8.57
C LEU A 268 -15.83 -4.46 -8.99
N LYS A 269 -14.76 -3.90 -8.43
CA LYS A 269 -13.39 -4.37 -8.67
C LYS A 269 -13.22 -5.79 -8.13
N LEU A 270 -12.49 -6.66 -8.83
CA LEU A 270 -12.16 -8.00 -8.33
C LEU A 270 -11.32 -7.92 -7.06
N ASN A 271 -10.37 -7.02 -7.02
CA ASN A 271 -9.59 -6.70 -5.83
C ASN A 271 -10.09 -5.37 -5.24
N THR A 272 -11.17 -5.42 -4.44
CA THR A 272 -11.72 -4.25 -3.75
C THR A 272 -10.82 -3.80 -2.60
N SER A 273 -10.10 -4.73 -1.99
CA SER A 273 -9.18 -4.46 -0.88
C SER A 273 -7.84 -3.85 -1.30
N GLY A 274 -7.49 -3.90 -2.59
CA GLY A 274 -6.23 -3.36 -3.12
C GLY A 274 -5.00 -4.07 -2.56
N VAL A 275 -3.94 -3.31 -2.29
CA VAL A 275 -2.65 -3.81 -1.77
C VAL A 275 -2.58 -3.82 -0.25
N ILE A 276 -3.62 -3.37 0.44
CA ILE A 276 -3.62 -3.20 1.90
C ILE A 276 -3.49 -4.54 2.64
N PRO A 277 -4.19 -5.64 2.26
CA PRO A 277 -4.10 -6.92 2.97
C PRO A 277 -2.69 -7.51 3.05
N PRO A 278 -1.88 -7.58 1.99
CA PRO A 278 -0.50 -8.03 2.07
C PRO A 278 0.39 -7.15 2.95
N ILE A 279 0.20 -5.82 2.91
CA ILE A 279 0.95 -4.89 3.75
C ILE A 279 0.60 -5.12 5.22
N PHE A 280 -0.67 -5.34 5.53
CA PHE A 280 -1.13 -5.62 6.88
C PHE A 280 -0.62 -6.97 7.39
N ALA A 281 -0.70 -8.01 6.56
CA ALA A 281 -0.19 -9.32 6.91
C ALA A 281 1.32 -9.29 7.22
N SER A 282 2.11 -8.63 6.38
CA SER A 282 3.55 -8.49 6.62
C SER A 282 3.84 -7.68 7.89
N SER A 283 3.15 -6.55 8.10
CA SER A 283 3.33 -5.71 9.29
C SER A 283 3.00 -6.46 10.58
N LEU A 284 1.97 -7.29 10.59
CA LEU A 284 1.57 -8.08 11.76
C LEU A 284 2.58 -9.20 12.06
N LEU A 285 3.10 -9.88 11.03
CA LEU A 285 4.12 -10.92 11.20
C LEU A 285 5.46 -10.37 11.70
N LEU A 286 5.70 -9.07 11.53
CA LEU A 286 6.91 -8.41 12.02
C LEU A 286 6.86 -8.07 13.51
N LEU A 287 5.70 -7.97 14.14
CA LEU A 287 5.59 -7.68 15.58
C LEU A 287 6.28 -8.74 16.45
N PRO A 288 6.06 -10.07 16.28
CA PRO A 288 6.75 -11.09 17.06
C PRO A 288 8.26 -11.06 16.90
N THR A 289 8.76 -10.81 15.69
CA THR A 289 10.21 -10.74 15.44
C THR A 289 10.85 -9.50 16.06
N THR A 290 10.14 -8.38 16.07
CA THR A 290 10.57 -7.18 16.79
C THR A 290 10.66 -7.46 18.28
N ILE A 291 9.67 -8.11 18.89
CA ILE A 291 9.67 -8.49 20.31
C ILE A 291 10.85 -9.43 20.64
N ALA A 292 11.16 -10.38 19.74
CA ALA A 292 12.29 -11.28 19.92
C ALA A 292 13.64 -10.57 19.93
N ASN A 293 13.79 -9.53 19.11
CA ASN A 293 14.99 -8.70 19.10
C ASN A 293 15.22 -7.94 20.42
N PHE A 294 14.14 -7.60 21.16
CA PHE A 294 14.22 -6.99 22.49
C PHE A 294 14.89 -7.91 23.53
N THR A 295 14.75 -9.21 23.38
CA THR A 295 15.31 -10.16 24.32
C THR A 295 16.76 -10.53 24.00
N ALA A 296 17.37 -9.91 22.97
CA ALA A 296 18.76 -10.12 22.54
C ALA A 296 19.18 -11.62 22.52
N GLY A 297 18.29 -12.53 22.13
CA GLY A 297 18.52 -13.96 22.09
C GLY A 297 18.50 -14.67 23.46
N GLN A 298 18.30 -13.94 24.58
CA GLN A 298 18.16 -14.50 25.92
C GLN A 298 16.69 -14.68 26.36
N GLY A 299 15.78 -14.65 25.43
CA GLY A 299 14.36 -14.87 25.69
C GLY A 299 14.04 -16.31 26.10
N PRO A 300 12.85 -16.54 26.71
CA PRO A 300 12.39 -17.87 27.03
C PRO A 300 12.36 -18.77 25.78
N GLY A 301 12.74 -20.04 25.92
CA GLY A 301 12.92 -20.97 24.79
C GLY A 301 11.73 -21.10 23.82
N TRP A 302 10.50 -20.83 24.29
CA TRP A 302 9.31 -20.81 23.43
C TRP A 302 9.34 -19.64 22.41
N LEU A 303 9.94 -18.49 22.79
CA LEU A 303 10.04 -17.33 21.92
C LEU A 303 11.03 -17.56 20.77
N THR A 304 12.16 -18.22 21.06
CA THR A 304 13.15 -18.63 20.04
C THR A 304 12.57 -19.66 19.07
N ILE A 305 11.75 -20.60 19.55
CA ILE A 305 11.05 -21.56 18.69
C ILE A 305 10.07 -20.85 17.76
N ILE A 306 9.27 -19.91 18.28
CA ILE A 306 8.32 -19.15 17.46
C ILE A 306 9.05 -18.31 16.42
N THR A 307 10.12 -17.61 16.77
CA THR A 307 10.87 -16.77 15.83
C THR A 307 11.61 -17.56 14.77
N THR A 308 12.14 -18.75 15.08
CA THR A 308 12.75 -19.62 14.08
C THR A 308 11.72 -20.20 13.12
N GLN A 309 10.52 -20.53 13.59
CA GLN A 309 9.43 -21.01 12.74
C GLN A 309 8.75 -19.88 11.93
N LEU A 310 8.81 -18.64 12.40
CA LEU A 310 8.39 -17.45 11.67
C LEU A 310 9.49 -16.87 10.78
N ALA A 311 10.65 -17.54 10.69
CA ALA A 311 11.69 -17.12 9.77
C ALA A 311 11.20 -17.24 8.31
N HIS A 312 11.74 -16.38 7.46
CA HIS A 312 11.40 -16.32 6.05
C HIS A 312 11.64 -17.67 5.35
N GLY A 313 10.69 -18.12 4.53
CA GLY A 313 10.76 -19.40 3.84
C GLY A 313 10.31 -20.63 4.65
N GLN A 314 10.00 -20.49 5.93
CA GLN A 314 9.44 -21.57 6.73
C GLN A 314 7.96 -21.83 6.36
N PRO A 315 7.50 -23.09 6.35
CA PRO A 315 6.13 -23.42 5.97
C PRO A 315 5.08 -22.79 6.90
N LEU A 316 5.38 -22.63 8.18
CA LEU A 316 4.49 -21.96 9.13
C LEU A 316 4.33 -20.47 8.79
N PHE A 317 5.44 -19.79 8.44
CA PHE A 317 5.40 -18.40 7.98
C PHE A 317 4.51 -18.24 6.75
N LEU A 318 4.70 -19.10 5.73
CA LEU A 318 3.92 -19.04 4.49
C LEU A 318 2.43 -19.28 4.75
N LEU A 319 2.09 -20.25 5.61
CA LEU A 319 0.70 -20.56 5.95
C LEU A 319 0.03 -19.41 6.69
N LEU A 320 0.70 -18.85 7.70
CA LEU A 320 0.19 -17.69 8.44
C LEU A 320 0.07 -16.45 7.54
N TYR A 321 1.04 -16.23 6.67
CA TYR A 321 1.03 -15.11 5.74
C TYR A 321 -0.17 -15.17 4.80
N VAL A 322 -0.43 -16.32 4.18
CA VAL A 322 -1.63 -16.53 3.34
C VAL A 322 -2.91 -16.37 4.14
N GLY A 323 -2.99 -17.00 5.32
CA GLY A 323 -4.16 -16.89 6.20
C GLY A 323 -4.48 -15.44 6.56
N LEU A 324 -3.46 -14.66 6.88
CA LEU A 324 -3.60 -13.23 7.19
C LEU A 324 -3.99 -12.41 5.96
N ILE A 325 -3.42 -12.69 4.78
CA ILE A 325 -3.82 -12.02 3.53
C ILE A 325 -5.30 -12.25 3.26
N VAL A 326 -5.76 -13.50 3.35
CA VAL A 326 -7.17 -13.85 3.13
C VAL A 326 -8.06 -13.16 4.17
N PHE A 327 -7.70 -13.25 5.45
CA PHE A 327 -8.43 -12.60 6.52
C PHE A 327 -8.57 -11.09 6.30
N PHE A 328 -7.47 -10.40 6.04
CA PHE A 328 -7.50 -8.96 5.82
C PHE A 328 -8.18 -8.57 4.51
N ALA A 329 -8.16 -9.41 3.48
CA ALA A 329 -8.89 -9.15 2.23
C ALA A 329 -10.40 -9.10 2.48
N PHE A 330 -10.95 -10.06 3.21
CA PHE A 330 -12.37 -10.06 3.60
C PHE A 330 -12.69 -8.92 4.56
N PHE A 331 -11.88 -8.75 5.59
CA PHE A 331 -12.07 -7.72 6.60
C PHE A 331 -12.08 -6.31 5.99
N TYR A 332 -11.09 -6.01 5.15
CA TYR A 332 -10.98 -4.69 4.53
C TYR A 332 -12.08 -4.44 3.50
N THR A 333 -12.46 -5.44 2.73
CA THR A 333 -13.59 -5.34 1.80
C THR A 333 -14.88 -5.00 2.53
N ALA A 334 -15.15 -5.63 3.67
CA ALA A 334 -16.34 -5.35 4.49
C ALA A 334 -16.34 -3.92 5.09
N ILE A 335 -15.17 -3.35 5.38
CA ILE A 335 -15.04 -1.98 5.90
C ILE A 335 -15.22 -0.92 4.82
N VAL A 336 -14.63 -1.16 3.64
CA VAL A 336 -14.57 -0.17 2.54
C VAL A 336 -15.89 -0.11 1.78
N PHE A 337 -16.54 -1.25 1.61
CA PHE A 337 -17.77 -1.34 0.83
C PHE A 337 -18.94 -1.74 1.72
N ASN A 338 -19.91 -0.83 1.87
CA ASN A 338 -21.14 -1.08 2.59
C ASN A 338 -22.27 -1.39 1.61
N PRO A 339 -22.72 -2.66 1.49
CA PRO A 339 -23.77 -3.06 0.56
C PRO A 339 -25.11 -2.39 0.87
N THR A 340 -25.45 -2.19 2.16
CA THR A 340 -26.72 -1.59 2.59
C THR A 340 -26.79 -0.11 2.20
N GLU A 341 -25.74 0.65 2.46
CA GLU A 341 -25.67 2.06 2.08
C GLU A 341 -25.73 2.23 0.56
N THR A 342 -25.06 1.37 -0.19
CA THR A 342 -25.08 1.37 -1.66
C THR A 342 -26.48 1.07 -2.19
N ALA A 343 -27.17 0.08 -1.63
CA ALA A 343 -28.54 -0.28 -2.02
C ALA A 343 -29.55 0.85 -1.69
N ASP A 344 -29.40 1.50 -0.54
CA ASP A 344 -30.23 2.64 -0.14
C ASP A 344 -30.00 3.86 -1.05
N ASN A 345 -28.76 4.13 -1.41
CA ASN A 345 -28.43 5.20 -2.36
C ASN A 345 -29.02 4.92 -3.74
N LEU A 346 -28.93 3.68 -4.24
CA LEU A 346 -29.59 3.27 -5.49
C LEU A 346 -31.12 3.48 -5.40
N LYS A 347 -31.74 3.07 -4.30
CA LYS A 347 -33.18 3.25 -4.09
C LYS A 347 -33.58 4.72 -4.05
N LYS A 348 -32.82 5.58 -3.34
CA LYS A 348 -33.05 7.02 -3.28
C LYS A 348 -32.97 7.69 -4.65
N HIS A 349 -32.07 7.23 -5.52
CA HIS A 349 -31.93 7.75 -6.89
C HIS A 349 -32.83 7.06 -7.91
N GLY A 350 -33.69 6.13 -7.47
CA GLY A 350 -34.61 5.41 -8.34
C GLY A 350 -33.96 4.35 -9.24
N GLY A 351 -32.69 3.98 -8.97
CA GLY A 351 -32.01 2.89 -9.67
C GLY A 351 -32.41 1.52 -9.10
N PHE A 352 -32.54 0.53 -9.96
CA PHE A 352 -32.79 -0.84 -9.55
C PHE A 352 -32.01 -1.84 -10.39
N ILE A 353 -31.72 -3.00 -9.82
CA ILE A 353 -31.11 -4.13 -10.53
C ILE A 353 -32.25 -4.95 -11.15
N PRO A 354 -32.21 -5.24 -12.48
CA PRO A 354 -33.25 -6.02 -13.12
C PRO A 354 -33.46 -7.37 -12.42
N GLY A 355 -34.73 -7.67 -12.08
CA GLY A 355 -35.11 -8.91 -11.43
C GLY A 355 -34.96 -8.92 -9.90
N ILE A 356 -34.47 -7.83 -9.27
CA ILE A 356 -34.25 -7.75 -7.82
C ILE A 356 -35.03 -6.56 -7.24
N ARG A 357 -35.74 -6.79 -6.13
CA ARG A 357 -36.51 -5.76 -5.46
C ARG A 357 -35.60 -4.71 -4.83
N PRO A 358 -35.83 -3.39 -5.09
CA PRO A 358 -35.02 -2.33 -4.51
C PRO A 358 -35.07 -2.34 -2.97
N GLY A 359 -33.91 -2.10 -2.33
CA GLY A 359 -33.76 -2.06 -0.88
C GLY A 359 -32.96 -3.26 -0.36
N GLU A 360 -33.43 -3.91 0.70
CA GLU A 360 -32.73 -4.99 1.43
C GLU A 360 -32.29 -6.15 0.53
N ARG A 361 -33.17 -6.59 -0.38
CA ARG A 361 -32.83 -7.65 -1.36
C ARG A 361 -31.71 -7.26 -2.31
N THR A 362 -31.62 -5.98 -2.65
CA THR A 362 -30.51 -5.47 -3.47
C THR A 362 -29.22 -5.48 -2.66
N ALA A 363 -29.26 -5.14 -1.37
CA ALA A 363 -28.09 -5.21 -0.49
C ALA A 363 -27.59 -6.66 -0.34
N GLU A 364 -28.49 -7.62 -0.09
CA GLU A 364 -28.15 -9.05 -0.02
C GLU A 364 -27.49 -9.56 -1.31
N TYR A 365 -28.01 -9.15 -2.46
CA TYR A 365 -27.45 -9.56 -3.74
C TYR A 365 -26.06 -8.96 -3.98
N ILE A 366 -25.86 -7.68 -3.67
CA ILE A 366 -24.57 -7.01 -3.78
C ILE A 366 -23.57 -7.68 -2.84
N ASP A 367 -23.94 -7.98 -1.60
CA ASP A 367 -23.09 -8.67 -0.63
C ASP A 367 -22.71 -10.09 -1.09
N TYR A 368 -23.67 -10.83 -1.62
CA TYR A 368 -23.43 -12.15 -2.21
C TYR A 368 -22.41 -12.10 -3.35
N VAL A 369 -22.53 -11.14 -4.26
CA VAL A 369 -21.59 -10.97 -5.37
C VAL A 369 -20.24 -10.53 -4.85
N LEU A 370 -20.19 -9.57 -3.92
CA LEU A 370 -18.98 -9.02 -3.34
C LEU A 370 -18.16 -10.10 -2.61
N SER A 371 -18.80 -10.92 -1.80
CA SER A 371 -18.13 -12.01 -1.07
C SER A 371 -17.45 -12.99 -2.03
N ARG A 372 -18.12 -13.36 -3.13
CA ARG A 372 -17.52 -14.27 -4.13
C ARG A 372 -16.38 -13.64 -4.90
N ILE A 373 -16.49 -12.37 -5.25
CA ILE A 373 -15.40 -11.61 -5.89
C ILE A 373 -14.21 -11.51 -4.95
N THR A 374 -14.45 -11.28 -3.66
CA THR A 374 -13.39 -11.19 -2.64
C THR A 374 -12.61 -12.51 -2.50
N VAL A 375 -13.27 -13.67 -2.62
CA VAL A 375 -12.56 -14.98 -2.64
C VAL A 375 -11.54 -15.03 -3.79
N ILE A 376 -11.96 -14.62 -5.00
CA ILE A 376 -11.09 -14.61 -6.17
C ILE A 376 -9.94 -13.58 -5.97
N GLY A 377 -10.25 -12.40 -5.42
CA GLY A 377 -9.27 -11.37 -5.10
C GLY A 377 -8.26 -11.83 -4.06
N ALA A 378 -8.71 -12.49 -2.98
CA ALA A 378 -7.85 -13.02 -1.93
C ALA A 378 -6.94 -14.15 -2.46
N ALA A 379 -7.47 -15.06 -3.28
CA ALA A 379 -6.69 -16.11 -3.93
C ALA A 379 -5.62 -15.53 -4.87
N TYR A 380 -5.99 -14.52 -5.65
CA TYR A 380 -5.05 -13.77 -6.48
C TYR A 380 -3.93 -13.15 -5.67
N LEU A 381 -4.25 -12.40 -4.59
CA LEU A 381 -3.26 -11.79 -3.70
C LEU A 381 -2.33 -12.83 -3.08
N ALA A 382 -2.89 -13.95 -2.61
CA ALA A 382 -2.11 -15.05 -2.03
C ALA A 382 -1.11 -15.63 -3.06
N VAL A 383 -1.56 -15.92 -4.27
CA VAL A 383 -0.70 -16.46 -5.34
C VAL A 383 0.40 -15.48 -5.71
N VAL A 384 0.08 -14.21 -5.93
CA VAL A 384 1.07 -13.19 -6.30
C VAL A 384 2.10 -12.95 -5.21
N CYS A 385 1.69 -13.01 -3.94
CA CYS A 385 2.61 -12.81 -2.81
C CYS A 385 3.46 -14.05 -2.52
N LEU A 386 2.90 -15.27 -2.65
CA LEU A 386 3.63 -16.51 -2.40
C LEU A 386 4.59 -16.90 -3.51
N PHE A 387 4.23 -16.67 -4.76
CA PHE A 387 4.99 -17.15 -5.91
C PHE A 387 6.47 -16.73 -5.86
N PRO A 388 6.82 -15.45 -5.62
CA PRO A 388 8.22 -15.04 -5.49
C PRO A 388 8.90 -15.60 -4.24
N GLU A 389 8.17 -15.74 -3.13
CA GLU A 389 8.71 -16.32 -1.89
C GLU A 389 9.19 -17.76 -2.12
N ILE A 390 8.37 -18.54 -2.81
CA ILE A 390 8.72 -19.92 -3.20
C ILE A 390 9.91 -19.90 -4.17
N LEU A 391 9.93 -18.99 -5.12
CA LEU A 391 11.00 -18.90 -6.11
C LEU A 391 12.35 -18.52 -5.49
N ILE A 392 12.36 -17.62 -4.51
CA ILE A 392 13.56 -17.26 -3.74
C ILE A 392 14.07 -18.45 -2.93
N SER A 393 13.19 -19.20 -2.26
CA SER A 393 13.60 -20.33 -1.42
C SER A 393 14.12 -21.51 -2.22
N TYR A 394 13.65 -21.74 -3.45
CA TYR A 394 14.10 -22.87 -4.28
C TYR A 394 15.22 -22.52 -5.26
N ALA A 395 15.25 -21.34 -5.82
CA ALA A 395 16.18 -20.97 -6.89
C ALA A 395 17.42 -20.20 -6.40
N ALA A 396 17.51 -19.86 -5.10
CA ALA A 396 18.59 -19.04 -4.50
C ALA A 396 18.93 -17.78 -5.32
N VAL A 397 17.94 -17.27 -6.06
CA VAL A 397 18.09 -16.04 -6.84
C VAL A 397 17.99 -14.90 -5.86
N PRO A 398 18.95 -13.95 -5.84
CA PRO A 398 18.85 -12.75 -5.00
C PRO A 398 17.81 -11.79 -5.56
N PHE A 399 16.60 -12.30 -5.77
CA PHE A 399 15.48 -11.53 -6.30
C PHE A 399 14.77 -10.89 -5.11
N TYR A 400 15.28 -9.74 -4.67
CA TYR A 400 14.67 -8.91 -3.63
C TYR A 400 13.29 -8.32 -4.00
N PHE A 401 12.78 -8.63 -5.19
CA PHE A 401 11.43 -8.29 -5.61
C PHE A 401 10.43 -9.38 -5.18
N GLY A 402 10.09 -9.41 -3.91
CA GLY A 402 8.96 -10.19 -3.43
C GLY A 402 7.66 -9.79 -4.13
N GLY A 403 6.69 -10.71 -4.22
CA GLY A 403 5.41 -10.45 -4.88
C GLY A 403 4.65 -9.25 -4.31
N THR A 404 4.78 -9.01 -3.02
CA THR A 404 4.24 -7.80 -2.35
C THR A 404 4.80 -6.51 -2.92
N SER A 405 6.10 -6.46 -3.22
CA SER A 405 6.75 -5.26 -3.74
C SER A 405 6.28 -4.92 -5.15
N LEU A 406 6.24 -5.93 -6.04
CA LEU A 406 5.71 -5.76 -7.39
C LEU A 406 4.24 -5.35 -7.37
N LEU A 407 3.46 -6.00 -6.52
CA LEU A 407 2.04 -5.70 -6.34
C LEU A 407 1.85 -4.25 -5.88
N ILE A 408 2.61 -3.78 -4.87
CA ILE A 408 2.53 -2.40 -4.38
C ILE A 408 2.91 -1.41 -5.47
N VAL A 409 4.04 -1.64 -6.17
CA VAL A 409 4.50 -0.72 -7.22
C VAL A 409 3.46 -0.61 -8.33
N VAL A 410 2.94 -1.73 -8.82
CA VAL A 410 1.96 -1.73 -9.92
C VAL A 410 0.64 -1.08 -9.48
N SER A 411 0.07 -1.48 -8.35
CA SER A 411 -1.24 -0.96 -7.91
C SER A 411 -1.17 0.52 -7.53
N VAL A 412 -0.13 0.97 -6.82
CA VAL A 412 0.03 2.39 -6.46
C VAL A 412 0.24 3.24 -7.71
N THR A 413 1.00 2.74 -8.69
CA THR A 413 1.16 3.41 -9.98
C THR A 413 -0.17 3.51 -10.72
N MET A 414 -0.95 2.44 -10.76
CA MET A 414 -2.27 2.42 -11.42
C MET A 414 -3.24 3.38 -10.74
N ASP A 415 -3.32 3.39 -9.41
CA ASP A 415 -4.18 4.30 -8.66
C ASP A 415 -3.77 5.77 -8.86
N THR A 416 -2.47 6.05 -8.89
CA THR A 416 -1.94 7.39 -9.17
C THR A 416 -2.29 7.84 -10.59
N VAL A 417 -2.12 6.97 -11.59
CA VAL A 417 -2.50 7.25 -12.99
C VAL A 417 -4.00 7.48 -13.11
N ALA A 418 -4.82 6.67 -12.44
CA ALA A 418 -6.28 6.85 -12.44
C ALA A 418 -6.70 8.20 -11.84
N GLN A 419 -6.05 8.65 -10.76
CA GLN A 419 -6.30 9.97 -10.18
C GLN A 419 -5.87 11.09 -11.13
N VAL A 420 -4.70 11.00 -11.76
CA VAL A 420 -4.25 11.97 -12.78
C VAL A 420 -5.26 12.07 -13.92
N GLN A 421 -5.77 10.93 -14.42
CA GLN A 421 -6.80 10.91 -15.45
C GLN A 421 -8.10 11.57 -14.99
N GLY A 422 -8.53 11.33 -13.74
CA GLY A 422 -9.70 12.00 -13.14
C GLY A 422 -9.56 13.51 -13.11
N TYR A 423 -8.41 14.03 -12.70
CA TYR A 423 -8.12 15.47 -12.72
C TYR A 423 -8.11 16.06 -14.15
N LEU A 424 -7.53 15.35 -15.11
CA LEU A 424 -7.51 15.81 -16.51
C LEU A 424 -8.92 15.89 -17.10
N LEU A 425 -9.77 14.88 -16.84
CA LEU A 425 -11.16 14.88 -17.27
C LEU A 425 -11.93 16.04 -16.65
N ALA A 426 -11.80 16.26 -15.34
CA ALA A 426 -12.46 17.39 -14.64
C ALA A 426 -12.06 18.74 -15.26
N HIS A 427 -10.79 18.94 -15.55
CA HIS A 427 -10.30 20.17 -16.19
C HIS A 427 -10.83 20.36 -17.62
N GLN A 428 -10.97 19.30 -18.40
CA GLN A 428 -11.56 19.35 -19.73
C GLN A 428 -13.04 19.77 -19.68
N TYR A 429 -13.81 19.22 -18.72
CA TYR A 429 -15.21 19.57 -18.52
C TYR A 429 -15.38 21.03 -18.07
N GLU A 430 -14.52 21.56 -17.19
CA GLU A 430 -14.53 23.01 -16.84
C GLU A 430 -14.31 23.90 -18.05
N GLY A 431 -13.39 23.55 -18.94
CA GLY A 431 -13.13 24.26 -20.18
C GLY A 431 -14.35 24.31 -21.11
N LEU A 432 -15.10 23.20 -21.20
CA LEU A 432 -16.32 23.11 -21.97
C LEU A 432 -17.46 23.96 -21.37
N ILE A 433 -17.62 23.91 -20.04
CA ILE A 433 -18.65 24.72 -19.33
C ILE A 433 -18.36 26.20 -19.47
N LYS A 434 -17.12 26.64 -19.34
CA LYS A 434 -16.72 28.04 -19.55
C LYS A 434 -17.03 28.53 -20.99
N ARG A 435 -16.78 27.69 -21.99
CA ARG A 435 -17.09 27.98 -23.39
C ARG A 435 -18.60 28.02 -23.68
N SER A 436 -19.39 27.17 -23.05
CA SER A 436 -20.85 27.13 -23.19
C SER A 436 -21.52 28.37 -22.56
N LYS A 437 -21.06 28.82 -21.38
CA LYS A 437 -21.52 30.03 -20.72
C LYS A 437 -21.22 31.32 -21.55
N LEU A 438 -20.09 31.36 -22.25
CA LEU A 438 -19.74 32.47 -23.14
C LEU A 438 -20.62 32.51 -24.39
N ARG A 439 -21.12 31.39 -24.89
CA ARG A 439 -22.07 31.31 -26.03
C ARG A 439 -23.49 31.72 -25.62
N GLY A 440 -23.92 31.41 -24.38
CA GLY A 440 -25.25 31.80 -23.88
C GLY A 440 -25.41 33.27 -23.57
N ARG A 441 -24.34 34.04 -23.40
CA ARG A 441 -24.35 35.49 -23.12
C ARG A 441 -24.34 36.35 -24.38
N ARG A 442 -24.29 35.73 -25.56
CA ARG A 442 -24.33 36.41 -26.88
C ARG A 442 -25.68 36.22 -27.64
N ARG A 443 -26.74 35.77 -26.94
CA ARG A 443 -28.11 35.79 -27.48
C ARG A 443 -29.02 36.67 -26.64
#